data_def8202ccec1f69f6eb50877a34d0162
#
_entry.id   def8202ccec1f69f6eb50877a34d0162
#
_cell.length_a   1.000
_cell.length_b   1.000
_cell.length_c   1.000
_cell.angle_alpha   90.00
_cell.angle_beta   90.00
_cell.angle_gamma   90.00
#
_symmetry.space_group_name_H-M   'P 1'
#
loop_
_entity.id
_entity.type
_entity.pdbx_description
1 polymer ?
#
loop_
_entity_poly.entity_id
_entity_poly.type
_entity_poly.pdbx_seq_one_letter_code
_entity_poly.pdbx_strand_id
1 'polypeptide(L)'
;MKLSFCAIKKTAFAVVLSTASLGSSANSETLDIGVLLPSPIADVGWSHALVEGFNGVREKYGDDVKLNIVENIQEGPDADRIMNKMVGDGNKFLLLGSFGYMNSGLKLAKRNPDMSFIHASGYKVGDNFSPFTAKYYEGLYLMGMAAADLTKTKKLGVVGAYAIPELISSINGFALGARAVDPEITIDVIWLNSWFDPAKAQASAKALIANGADVLFSNAQDTPSVVAVGEEAGVYVFNLNSSMSEYAPTKYLGVVKTDWGPFFSASVDAHLNGNFEGRNEWLGVDAGVVVTEEWSSDISSEMVERIKTVEAEISSGARHVYDGPIHNQNGEQMVAVGERLDDGGILGINWHVQGVNTPLPK
;
A
#
# COMPACT_ATOMS: atom_id res chain seq x y z
N MET A 1 -60.25 46.92 -73.68
CA MET A 1 -60.77 46.27 -72.50
C MET A 1 -59.79 45.12 -72.17
N LYS A 2 -58.82 45.29 -71.31
CA LYS A 2 -58.06 44.25 -70.58
C LYS A 2 -57.26 44.98 -69.47
N LEU A 3 -57.67 44.77 -68.28
CA LEU A 3 -57.06 45.26 -67.04
C LEU A 3 -55.73 44.49 -66.79
N SER A 4 -54.70 45.29 -66.50
CA SER A 4 -53.38 44.73 -66.11
C SER A 4 -53.16 44.92 -64.62
N PHE A 5 -53.06 43.83 -63.89
CA PHE A 5 -52.79 43.83 -62.44
C PHE A 5 -51.30 44.05 -62.13
N CYS A 6 -51.01 45.04 -61.35
CA CYS A 6 -49.67 45.34 -60.87
C CYS A 6 -49.37 44.52 -59.61
N ALA A 7 -48.36 43.64 -59.62
CA ALA A 7 -47.95 42.84 -58.50
C ALA A 7 -46.92 43.57 -57.62
N ILE A 8 -47.28 43.82 -56.40
CA ILE A 8 -46.41 44.41 -55.36
C ILE A 8 -45.56 43.31 -54.76
N LYS A 9 -44.20 43.37 -54.94
CA LYS A 9 -43.22 42.52 -54.25
C LYS A 9 -43.06 42.98 -52.81
N LYS A 10 -43.42 42.16 -51.85
CA LYS A 10 -43.07 42.34 -50.42
C LYS A 10 -41.71 41.75 -50.19
N THR A 11 -40.72 42.57 -49.87
CA THR A 11 -39.38 42.19 -49.43
C THR A 11 -39.47 41.83 -47.93
N ALA A 12 -39.30 40.60 -47.56
CA ALA A 12 -39.18 40.16 -46.20
C ALA A 12 -37.75 40.32 -45.72
N PHE A 13 -37.52 41.14 -44.72
CA PHE A 13 -36.25 41.31 -44.03
C PHE A 13 -36.16 40.22 -42.97
N ALA A 14 -35.30 39.24 -43.19
CA ALA A 14 -35.01 38.22 -42.18
C ALA A 14 -33.96 38.77 -41.19
N VAL A 15 -34.37 39.03 -39.95
CA VAL A 15 -33.49 39.34 -38.83
C VAL A 15 -32.93 38.03 -38.33
N VAL A 16 -31.64 37.78 -38.58
CA VAL A 16 -30.89 36.65 -38.00
C VAL A 16 -30.49 37.08 -36.57
N LEU A 17 -31.19 36.59 -35.55
CA LEU A 17 -30.71 36.65 -34.18
C LEU A 17 -29.56 35.63 -34.00
N SER A 18 -28.35 36.14 -33.98
CA SER A 18 -27.16 35.34 -33.52
C SER A 18 -27.25 35.21 -32.01
N THR A 19 -27.70 34.07 -31.53
CA THR A 19 -27.51 33.70 -30.12
C THR A 19 -26.04 33.35 -29.91
N ALA A 20 -25.27 34.30 -29.41
CA ALA A 20 -23.96 34.03 -28.85
C ALA A 20 -24.19 33.20 -27.59
N SER A 21 -23.94 31.87 -27.70
CA SER A 21 -23.77 31.02 -26.54
C SER A 21 -22.50 31.46 -25.81
N LEU A 22 -22.67 32.25 -24.76
CA LEU A 22 -21.64 32.43 -23.74
C LEU A 22 -21.41 31.05 -23.13
N GLY A 23 -20.40 30.34 -23.62
CA GLY A 23 -19.83 29.19 -22.94
C GLY A 23 -19.35 29.72 -21.57
N SER A 24 -20.10 29.47 -20.52
CA SER A 24 -19.57 29.51 -19.17
C SER A 24 -18.49 28.47 -19.12
N SER A 25 -17.23 28.85 -19.22
CA SER A 25 -16.14 28.09 -18.63
C SER A 25 -16.47 28.05 -17.15
N ALA A 26 -17.09 26.96 -16.69
CA ALA A 26 -17.10 26.67 -15.29
C ALA A 26 -15.60 26.57 -14.91
N ASN A 27 -15.09 27.57 -14.20
CA ASN A 27 -13.85 27.40 -13.46
C ASN A 27 -14.16 26.25 -12.51
N SER A 28 -13.70 25.05 -12.82
CA SER A 28 -13.70 23.96 -11.85
C SER A 28 -12.80 24.42 -10.72
N GLU A 29 -13.36 24.55 -9.52
CA GLU A 29 -12.57 24.88 -8.33
C GLU A 29 -11.52 23.78 -8.19
N THR A 30 -10.24 24.16 -8.09
CA THR A 30 -9.15 23.20 -7.90
C THR A 30 -9.41 22.34 -6.65
N LEU A 31 -9.34 21.02 -6.77
CA LEU A 31 -9.48 20.12 -5.63
C LEU A 31 -8.18 20.12 -4.82
N ASP A 32 -8.23 20.70 -3.63
CA ASP A 32 -7.17 20.61 -2.64
C ASP A 32 -7.22 19.23 -1.94
N ILE A 33 -6.17 18.44 -2.12
CA ILE A 33 -5.98 17.10 -1.52
C ILE A 33 -4.92 17.21 -0.43
N GLY A 34 -5.31 16.95 0.81
CA GLY A 34 -4.39 16.87 1.94
C GLY A 34 -3.79 15.46 2.06
N VAL A 35 -2.48 15.36 2.19
CA VAL A 35 -1.76 14.10 2.38
C VAL A 35 -0.96 14.19 3.68
N LEU A 36 -1.31 13.38 4.68
CA LEU A 36 -0.64 13.34 5.98
C LEU A 36 0.16 12.04 6.13
N LEU A 37 1.48 12.17 6.33
CA LEU A 37 2.43 11.06 6.32
C LEU A 37 3.18 10.94 7.66
N PRO A 38 3.43 9.69 8.16
CA PRO A 38 4.09 9.46 9.45
C PRO A 38 5.61 9.63 9.42
N SER A 39 6.21 9.57 8.24
CA SER A 39 7.66 9.59 8.01
C SER A 39 8.03 10.60 6.93
N PRO A 40 9.31 10.99 6.81
CA PRO A 40 9.76 11.82 5.70
C PRO A 40 9.51 11.15 4.35
N ILE A 41 9.20 11.95 3.35
CA ILE A 41 9.20 11.52 1.95
C ILE A 41 10.68 11.46 1.53
N ALA A 42 11.23 10.26 1.51
CA ALA A 42 12.52 10.00 0.90
C ALA A 42 12.31 9.45 -0.53
N ASP A 43 13.38 9.01 -1.17
CA ASP A 43 13.28 8.36 -2.48
C ASP A 43 12.73 6.92 -2.41
N VAL A 44 12.45 6.44 -1.20
CA VAL A 44 12.05 5.05 -0.91
C VAL A 44 11.10 4.96 0.29
N GLY A 45 10.44 3.82 0.44
CA GLY A 45 9.62 3.46 1.60
C GLY A 45 8.12 3.74 1.44
N TRP A 46 7.42 3.70 2.56
CA TRP A 46 5.97 3.82 2.64
C TRP A 46 5.46 5.19 2.20
N SER A 47 5.99 6.27 2.80
CA SER A 47 5.58 7.64 2.48
C SER A 47 5.83 7.96 1.00
N HIS A 48 6.95 7.48 0.43
CA HIS A 48 7.24 7.59 -0.99
C HIS A 48 6.18 6.88 -1.84
N ALA A 49 5.89 5.60 -1.56
CA ALA A 49 4.90 4.82 -2.31
C ALA A 49 3.50 5.44 -2.28
N LEU A 50 3.08 6.03 -1.16
CA LEU A 50 1.80 6.75 -1.08
C LEU A 50 1.79 8.01 -1.96
N VAL A 51 2.88 8.76 -2.02
CA VAL A 51 2.97 9.96 -2.87
C VAL A 51 3.03 9.58 -4.35
N GLU A 52 3.77 8.54 -4.70
CA GLU A 52 3.82 7.97 -6.05
C GLU A 52 2.43 7.54 -6.54
N GLY A 53 1.59 6.98 -5.65
CA GLY A 53 0.21 6.63 -5.98
C GLY A 53 -0.65 7.81 -6.49
N PHE A 54 -0.27 9.06 -6.22
CA PHE A 54 -0.95 10.23 -6.79
C PHE A 54 -0.44 10.67 -8.17
N ASN A 55 0.58 10.02 -8.73
CA ASN A 55 1.09 10.40 -10.06
C ASN A 55 0.01 10.25 -11.14
N GLY A 56 -0.75 9.15 -11.13
CA GLY A 56 -1.87 8.97 -12.05
C GLY A 56 -2.97 10.03 -11.88
N VAL A 57 -3.23 10.50 -10.67
CA VAL A 57 -4.16 11.60 -10.39
C VAL A 57 -3.62 12.92 -10.98
N ARG A 58 -2.32 13.21 -10.75
CA ARG A 58 -1.67 14.40 -11.32
C ARG A 58 -1.67 14.41 -12.85
N GLU A 59 -1.38 13.26 -13.46
CA GLU A 59 -1.41 13.12 -14.93
C GLU A 59 -2.81 13.34 -15.50
N LYS A 60 -3.85 12.81 -14.82
CA LYS A 60 -5.23 12.90 -15.28
C LYS A 60 -5.83 14.28 -15.14
N TYR A 61 -5.58 14.95 -14.02
CA TYR A 61 -6.26 16.18 -13.63
C TYR A 61 -5.40 17.45 -13.75
N GLY A 62 -4.07 17.32 -13.84
CA GLY A 62 -3.15 18.45 -13.97
C GLY A 62 -3.37 19.49 -12.88
N ASP A 63 -3.63 20.74 -13.29
CA ASP A 63 -3.86 21.88 -12.39
C ASP A 63 -5.22 21.88 -11.68
N ASP A 64 -6.14 20.97 -12.04
CA ASP A 64 -7.45 20.82 -11.39
C ASP A 64 -7.33 20.13 -10.03
N VAL A 65 -6.17 19.52 -9.69
CA VAL A 65 -5.86 18.97 -8.37
C VAL A 65 -4.58 19.57 -7.80
N LYS A 66 -4.55 19.77 -6.48
CA LYS A 66 -3.38 20.24 -5.76
C LYS A 66 -3.14 19.38 -4.53
N LEU A 67 -1.92 18.80 -4.42
CA LEU A 67 -1.53 18.05 -3.24
C LEU A 67 -0.88 18.95 -2.20
N ASN A 68 -1.46 18.97 -1.00
CA ASN A 68 -0.93 19.64 0.19
C ASN A 68 -0.37 18.59 1.14
N ILE A 69 0.93 18.32 1.04
CA ILE A 69 1.57 17.22 1.74
C ILE A 69 2.20 17.72 3.04
N VAL A 70 1.95 17.00 4.14
CA VAL A 70 2.61 17.21 5.43
C VAL A 70 3.21 15.87 5.88
N GLU A 71 4.51 15.84 6.05
CA GLU A 71 5.28 14.64 6.32
C GLU A 71 5.87 14.63 7.73
N ASN A 72 6.37 13.45 8.16
CA ASN A 72 7.05 13.25 9.43
C ASN A 72 6.20 13.65 10.66
N ILE A 73 4.91 13.35 10.61
CA ILE A 73 3.97 13.62 11.70
C ILE A 73 3.72 12.33 12.49
N GLN A 74 4.16 12.32 13.74
CA GLN A 74 3.93 11.18 14.61
C GLN A 74 2.45 11.04 14.96
N GLU A 75 2.01 9.80 15.16
CA GLU A 75 0.65 9.46 15.59
C GLU A 75 0.34 10.10 16.95
N GLY A 76 -0.89 10.58 17.13
CA GLY A 76 -1.35 11.21 18.37
C GLY A 76 -1.77 12.67 18.21
N PRO A 77 -1.62 13.52 19.27
CA PRO A 77 -2.20 14.88 19.30
C PRO A 77 -1.71 15.80 18.19
N ASP A 78 -0.48 15.66 17.73
CA ASP A 78 0.05 16.47 16.62
C ASP A 78 -0.63 16.12 15.30
N ALA A 79 -0.83 14.84 15.02
CA ALA A 79 -1.59 14.39 13.84
C ALA A 79 -3.02 14.94 13.87
N ASP A 80 -3.69 14.90 15.03
CA ASP A 80 -5.03 15.46 15.21
C ASP A 80 -5.07 16.94 14.87
N ARG A 81 -4.10 17.70 15.35
CA ARG A 81 -3.98 19.14 15.08
C ARG A 81 -3.76 19.44 13.60
N ILE A 82 -2.87 18.67 12.95
CA ILE A 82 -2.58 18.85 11.51
C ILE A 82 -3.78 18.46 10.66
N MET A 83 -4.46 17.35 10.93
CA MET A 83 -5.68 16.97 10.21
C MET A 83 -6.76 18.06 10.29
N ASN A 84 -7.01 18.63 11.49
CA ASN A 84 -7.95 19.72 11.65
C ASN A 84 -7.50 20.98 10.88
N LYS A 85 -6.19 21.28 10.87
CA LYS A 85 -5.63 22.37 10.08
C LYS A 85 -5.85 22.16 8.58
N MET A 86 -5.59 20.97 8.05
CA MET A 86 -5.81 20.66 6.63
C MET A 86 -7.26 20.90 6.20
N VAL A 87 -8.24 20.50 7.04
CA VAL A 87 -9.66 20.81 6.80
C VAL A 87 -9.89 22.30 6.80
N GLY A 88 -9.35 23.05 7.79
CA GLY A 88 -9.46 24.50 7.89
C GLY A 88 -8.81 25.26 6.74
N ASP A 89 -7.77 24.71 6.14
CA ASP A 89 -7.06 25.26 4.97
C ASP A 89 -7.82 25.01 3.65
N GLY A 90 -8.95 24.30 3.67
CA GLY A 90 -9.82 24.11 2.51
C GLY A 90 -9.67 22.78 1.77
N ASN A 91 -8.80 21.85 2.24
CA ASN A 91 -8.73 20.55 1.62
C ASN A 91 -10.09 19.84 1.69
N LYS A 92 -10.50 19.22 0.58
CA LYS A 92 -11.78 18.51 0.44
C LYS A 92 -11.62 16.99 0.36
N PHE A 93 -10.41 16.53 0.09
CA PHE A 93 -10.04 15.11 0.08
C PHE A 93 -8.80 14.94 0.98
N LEU A 94 -8.82 13.94 1.88
CA LEU A 94 -7.65 13.65 2.73
C LEU A 94 -7.19 12.22 2.57
N LEU A 95 -5.88 12.04 2.36
CA LEU A 95 -5.18 10.78 2.61
C LEU A 95 -4.52 10.84 3.99
N LEU A 96 -4.85 9.87 4.84
CA LEU A 96 -4.28 9.67 6.16
C LEU A 96 -3.36 8.45 6.14
N GLY A 97 -2.06 8.68 6.02
CA GLY A 97 -1.05 7.68 5.64
C GLY A 97 -0.49 6.85 6.78
N SER A 98 -1.16 6.72 7.94
CA SER A 98 -0.68 5.88 9.04
C SER A 98 -1.81 5.19 9.81
N PHE A 99 -1.55 3.96 10.26
CA PHE A 99 -2.48 3.15 11.05
C PHE A 99 -3.08 3.91 12.25
N GLY A 100 -2.24 4.60 13.02
CA GLY A 100 -2.68 5.31 14.23
C GLY A 100 -3.52 6.57 13.97
N TYR A 101 -3.65 7.04 12.72
CA TYR A 101 -4.53 8.15 12.39
C TYR A 101 -6.02 7.77 12.31
N MET A 102 -6.34 6.47 12.33
CA MET A 102 -7.68 5.93 12.06
C MET A 102 -8.78 6.55 12.92
N ASN A 103 -8.62 6.52 14.24
CA ASN A 103 -9.69 6.96 15.15
C ASN A 103 -9.95 8.47 15.06
N SER A 104 -8.91 9.25 14.93
CA SER A 104 -8.98 10.71 14.80
C SER A 104 -9.52 11.10 13.42
N GLY A 105 -9.06 10.43 12.36
CA GLY A 105 -9.56 10.61 11.01
C GLY A 105 -11.04 10.30 10.89
N LEU A 106 -11.50 9.18 11.45
CA LEU A 106 -12.92 8.80 11.44
C LEU A 106 -13.80 9.81 12.21
N LYS A 107 -13.31 10.36 13.33
CA LYS A 107 -14.01 11.42 14.05
C LYS A 107 -14.07 12.72 13.23
N LEU A 108 -12.99 13.04 12.51
CA LEU A 108 -12.92 14.20 11.64
C LEU A 108 -13.86 14.05 10.45
N ALA A 109 -13.89 12.89 9.81
CA ALA A 109 -14.77 12.56 8.68
C ALA A 109 -16.25 12.74 9.05
N LYS A 110 -16.68 12.24 10.20
CA LYS A 110 -18.06 12.41 10.71
C LYS A 110 -18.47 13.88 10.90
N ARG A 111 -17.54 14.78 11.16
CA ARG A 111 -17.81 16.22 11.32
C ARG A 111 -17.76 16.99 10.00
N ASN A 112 -17.28 16.37 8.94
CA ASN A 112 -17.07 16.96 7.62
C ASN A 112 -17.67 16.04 6.54
N PRO A 113 -19.02 15.89 6.49
CA PRO A 113 -19.67 14.91 5.60
C PRO A 113 -19.49 15.21 4.11
N ASP A 114 -19.19 16.46 3.74
CA ASP A 114 -18.96 16.89 2.35
C ASP A 114 -17.52 16.65 1.87
N MET A 115 -16.67 16.05 2.70
CA MET A 115 -15.31 15.69 2.37
C MET A 115 -15.18 14.18 2.17
N SER A 116 -14.11 13.74 1.51
CA SER A 116 -13.74 12.33 1.39
C SER A 116 -12.42 12.05 2.10
N PHE A 117 -12.35 10.89 2.75
CA PHE A 117 -11.17 10.47 3.50
C PHE A 117 -10.79 9.05 3.07
N ILE A 118 -9.54 8.86 2.65
CA ILE A 118 -8.93 7.54 2.52
C ILE A 118 -7.87 7.37 3.62
N HIS A 119 -7.82 6.19 4.20
CA HIS A 119 -6.98 5.93 5.37
C HIS A 119 -6.19 4.64 5.20
N ALA A 120 -4.86 4.75 5.22
CA ALA A 120 -3.96 3.62 5.02
C ALA A 120 -3.89 2.69 6.25
N SER A 121 -3.84 1.39 5.99
CA SER A 121 -3.69 0.32 6.99
C SER A 121 -4.83 0.25 8.02
N GLY A 122 -5.97 0.89 7.74
CA GLY A 122 -7.13 0.90 8.64
C GLY A 122 -8.12 -0.24 8.39
N TYR A 123 -9.12 -0.34 9.29
CA TYR A 123 -10.20 -1.32 9.18
C TYR A 123 -11.59 -0.76 9.55
N LYS A 124 -11.66 0.48 10.06
CA LYS A 124 -12.93 1.11 10.43
C LYS A 124 -13.47 1.92 9.27
N VAL A 125 -14.68 1.62 8.86
CA VAL A 125 -15.39 2.30 7.76
C VAL A 125 -16.31 3.40 8.32
N GLY A 126 -16.46 4.50 7.59
CA GLY A 126 -17.47 5.54 7.81
C GLY A 126 -18.11 5.92 6.48
N ASP A 127 -19.20 6.69 6.48
CA ASP A 127 -19.92 7.06 5.25
C ASP A 127 -19.01 7.69 4.19
N ASN A 128 -18.10 8.57 4.63
CA ASN A 128 -17.12 9.27 3.81
C ASN A 128 -15.66 8.95 4.20
N PHE A 129 -15.44 7.79 4.87
CA PHE A 129 -14.13 7.35 5.35
C PHE A 129 -13.87 5.91 4.89
N SER A 130 -12.92 5.77 3.97
CA SER A 130 -12.57 4.50 3.33
C SER A 130 -11.18 4.06 3.77
N PRO A 131 -11.05 3.07 4.66
CA PRO A 131 -9.77 2.44 4.91
C PRO A 131 -9.32 1.62 3.70
N PHE A 132 -8.00 1.59 3.48
CA PHE A 132 -7.39 0.74 2.48
C PHE A 132 -6.12 0.10 3.01
N THR A 133 -5.84 -1.11 2.56
CA THR A 133 -4.59 -1.81 2.84
C THR A 133 -4.29 -2.84 1.74
N ALA A 134 -3.05 -3.31 1.69
CA ALA A 134 -2.64 -4.33 0.75
C ALA A 134 -2.58 -5.71 1.41
N LYS A 135 -2.85 -6.75 0.63
CA LYS A 135 -2.62 -8.14 1.01
C LYS A 135 -1.13 -8.50 0.86
N TYR A 136 -0.27 -7.76 1.58
CA TYR A 136 1.18 -7.92 1.50
C TYR A 136 1.64 -9.36 1.65
N TYR A 137 0.94 -10.15 2.47
CA TYR A 137 1.25 -11.54 2.72
C TYR A 137 1.27 -12.40 1.44
N GLU A 138 0.56 -11.97 0.37
CA GLU A 138 0.56 -12.66 -0.92
C GLU A 138 1.91 -12.54 -1.63
N GLY A 139 2.40 -11.32 -1.83
CA GLY A 139 3.73 -11.08 -2.40
C GLY A 139 4.86 -11.59 -1.50
N LEU A 140 4.65 -11.51 -0.18
CA LEU A 140 5.65 -11.99 0.79
C LEU A 140 5.74 -13.51 0.86
N TYR A 141 4.66 -14.23 0.54
CA TYR A 141 4.73 -15.68 0.34
C TYR A 141 5.68 -16.03 -0.81
N LEU A 142 5.58 -15.33 -1.93
CA LEU A 142 6.45 -15.51 -3.10
C LEU A 142 7.90 -15.15 -2.76
N MET A 143 8.11 -14.06 -2.03
CA MET A 143 9.44 -13.64 -1.57
C MET A 143 10.06 -14.67 -0.59
N GLY A 144 9.22 -15.28 0.24
CA GLY A 144 9.62 -16.38 1.11
C GLY A 144 10.13 -17.59 0.34
N MET A 145 9.46 -17.97 -0.75
CA MET A 145 9.93 -19.04 -1.64
C MET A 145 11.31 -18.72 -2.23
N ALA A 146 11.51 -17.49 -2.71
CA ALA A 146 12.80 -17.05 -3.24
C ALA A 146 13.91 -17.04 -2.16
N ALA A 147 13.59 -16.58 -0.96
CA ALA A 147 14.53 -16.59 0.17
C ALA A 147 14.97 -18.02 0.53
N ALA A 148 14.06 -18.98 0.44
CA ALA A 148 14.36 -20.38 0.69
C ALA A 148 15.30 -21.00 -0.35
N ASP A 149 15.27 -20.54 -1.60
CA ASP A 149 16.18 -20.98 -2.67
C ASP A 149 17.62 -20.49 -2.44
N LEU A 150 17.78 -19.35 -1.78
CA LEU A 150 19.07 -18.67 -1.61
C LEU A 150 19.73 -18.89 -0.25
N THR A 151 18.95 -19.14 0.80
CA THR A 151 19.50 -19.33 2.14
C THR A 151 20.37 -20.58 2.25
N LYS A 152 21.51 -20.45 2.94
CA LYS A 152 22.41 -21.56 3.25
C LYS A 152 22.33 -21.97 4.73
N THR A 153 21.95 -21.01 5.58
CA THR A 153 21.89 -21.22 7.03
C THR A 153 20.51 -21.69 7.48
N LYS A 154 19.49 -21.58 6.63
CA LYS A 154 18.06 -21.80 6.95
C LYS A 154 17.55 -20.86 8.05
N LYS A 155 18.26 -19.75 8.28
CA LYS A 155 17.89 -18.71 9.23
C LYS A 155 17.64 -17.41 8.48
N LEU A 156 16.42 -16.92 8.57
CA LEU A 156 16.01 -15.64 7.97
C LEU A 156 15.79 -14.61 9.07
N GLY A 157 16.04 -13.36 8.77
CA GLY A 157 15.89 -12.27 9.74
C GLY A 157 14.88 -11.23 9.25
N VAL A 158 14.04 -10.72 10.15
CA VAL A 158 13.08 -9.66 9.87
C VAL A 158 13.31 -8.49 10.81
N VAL A 159 13.45 -7.29 10.25
CA VAL A 159 13.38 -6.04 11.00
C VAL A 159 12.00 -5.44 10.79
N GLY A 160 11.15 -5.49 11.81
CA GLY A 160 9.75 -5.04 11.75
C GLY A 160 9.53 -3.69 12.44
N ALA A 161 8.64 -2.86 11.90
CA ALA A 161 8.29 -1.57 12.49
C ALA A 161 7.46 -1.75 13.79
N TYR A 162 6.20 -2.10 13.66
CA TYR A 162 5.27 -2.34 14.77
C TYR A 162 4.57 -3.69 14.62
N ALA A 163 4.27 -4.34 15.74
CA ALA A 163 3.55 -5.62 15.74
C ALA A 163 2.02 -5.40 15.57
N ILE A 164 1.62 -4.81 14.46
CA ILE A 164 0.22 -4.68 14.04
C ILE A 164 -0.18 -5.85 13.14
N PRO A 165 -1.48 -6.17 13.02
CA PRO A 165 -1.95 -7.33 12.23
C PRO A 165 -1.42 -7.37 10.80
N GLU A 166 -1.33 -6.24 10.11
CA GLU A 166 -0.78 -6.14 8.75
C GLU A 166 0.66 -6.64 8.68
N LEU A 167 1.54 -6.20 9.62
CA LEU A 167 2.94 -6.61 9.64
C LEU A 167 3.12 -8.04 10.15
N ILE A 168 2.27 -8.48 11.08
CA ILE A 168 2.27 -9.86 11.56
C ILE A 168 1.87 -10.81 10.42
N SER A 169 0.78 -10.51 9.70
CA SER A 169 0.35 -11.30 8.55
C SER A 169 1.40 -11.32 7.43
N SER A 170 2.07 -10.20 7.22
CA SER A 170 3.19 -10.08 6.27
C SER A 170 4.33 -11.05 6.61
N ILE A 171 4.79 -11.06 7.86
CA ILE A 171 5.84 -11.98 8.33
C ILE A 171 5.37 -13.44 8.25
N ASN A 172 4.11 -13.70 8.59
CA ASN A 172 3.54 -15.04 8.48
C ASN A 172 3.48 -15.51 7.03
N GLY A 173 3.08 -14.65 6.08
CA GLY A 173 3.10 -14.96 4.64
C GLY A 173 4.52 -15.34 4.17
N PHE A 174 5.50 -14.51 4.53
CA PHE A 174 6.92 -14.80 4.25
C PHE A 174 7.37 -16.15 4.82
N ALA A 175 7.03 -16.43 6.08
CA ALA A 175 7.38 -17.68 6.73
C ALA A 175 6.70 -18.91 6.08
N LEU A 176 5.40 -18.78 5.75
CA LEU A 176 4.65 -19.84 5.06
C LEU A 176 5.26 -20.14 3.68
N GLY A 177 5.62 -19.11 2.91
CA GLY A 177 6.27 -19.28 1.61
C GLY A 177 7.64 -19.94 1.71
N ALA A 178 8.50 -19.50 2.63
CA ALA A 178 9.82 -20.08 2.85
C ALA A 178 9.71 -21.54 3.28
N ARG A 179 8.82 -21.84 4.22
CA ARG A 179 8.63 -23.21 4.76
C ARG A 179 7.86 -24.15 3.83
N ALA A 180 7.14 -23.63 2.84
CA ALA A 180 6.59 -24.45 1.76
C ALA A 180 7.67 -24.98 0.80
N VAL A 181 8.87 -24.41 0.83
CA VAL A 181 10.06 -24.87 0.11
C VAL A 181 10.93 -25.75 1.01
N ASP A 182 11.30 -25.26 2.20
CA ASP A 182 12.07 -26.00 3.19
C ASP A 182 11.45 -25.81 4.60
N PRO A 183 10.79 -26.82 5.17
CA PRO A 183 10.12 -26.73 6.47
C PRO A 183 11.07 -26.56 7.67
N GLU A 184 12.40 -26.71 7.48
CA GLU A 184 13.39 -26.47 8.53
C GLU A 184 13.79 -25.01 8.68
N ILE A 185 13.37 -24.13 7.75
CA ILE A 185 13.66 -22.70 7.81
C ILE A 185 13.02 -22.07 9.05
N THR A 186 13.81 -21.22 9.70
CA THR A 186 13.40 -20.43 10.87
C THR A 186 13.57 -18.95 10.62
N ILE A 187 12.73 -18.15 11.28
CA ILE A 187 12.69 -16.70 11.13
C ILE A 187 12.80 -16.04 12.50
N ASP A 188 13.78 -15.17 12.66
CA ASP A 188 13.92 -14.30 13.83
C ASP A 188 13.47 -12.88 13.50
N VAL A 189 12.70 -12.25 14.41
CA VAL A 189 12.13 -10.92 14.21
C VAL A 189 12.67 -9.96 15.27
N ILE A 190 13.07 -8.75 14.86
CA ILE A 190 13.34 -7.66 15.80
C ILE A 190 12.35 -6.52 15.51
N TRP A 191 11.50 -6.20 16.51
CA TRP A 191 10.54 -5.11 16.43
C TRP A 191 11.15 -3.80 16.93
N LEU A 192 11.09 -2.73 16.12
CA LEU A 192 11.67 -1.43 16.43
C LEU A 192 10.75 -0.53 17.25
N ASN A 193 9.44 -0.76 17.19
CA ASN A 193 8.40 0.15 17.69
C ASN A 193 8.58 1.57 17.12
N SER A 194 8.91 1.66 15.84
CA SER A 194 9.07 2.90 15.07
C SER A 194 8.84 2.64 13.58
N TRP A 195 8.19 3.57 12.89
CA TRP A 195 8.09 3.56 11.42
C TRP A 195 9.39 4.05 10.77
N PHE A 196 10.12 4.93 11.45
CA PHE A 196 11.36 5.51 10.95
C PHE A 196 12.39 5.64 12.08
N ASP A 197 13.37 4.77 12.11
CA ASP A 197 14.54 4.82 13.01
C ASP A 197 15.74 4.15 12.34
N PRO A 198 16.50 4.89 11.50
CA PRO A 198 17.64 4.34 10.75
C PRO A 198 18.69 3.67 11.63
N ALA A 199 18.96 4.22 12.82
CA ALA A 199 19.98 3.70 13.71
C ALA A 199 19.58 2.36 14.33
N LYS A 200 18.35 2.24 14.83
CA LYS A 200 17.83 0.96 15.35
C LYS A 200 17.69 -0.06 14.23
N ALA A 201 17.22 0.32 13.05
CA ALA A 201 17.10 -0.57 11.90
C ALA A 201 18.45 -1.19 11.53
N GLN A 202 19.51 -0.35 11.42
CA GLN A 202 20.87 -0.81 11.18
C GLN A 202 21.39 -1.77 12.27
N ALA A 203 21.22 -1.40 13.55
CA ALA A 203 21.66 -2.23 14.67
C ALA A 203 20.93 -3.59 14.70
N SER A 204 19.63 -3.59 14.41
CA SER A 204 18.81 -4.81 14.37
C SER A 204 19.20 -5.73 13.22
N ALA A 205 19.46 -5.20 12.03
CA ALA A 205 19.96 -5.98 10.90
C ALA A 205 21.30 -6.65 11.22
N LYS A 206 22.24 -5.90 11.80
CA LYS A 206 23.54 -6.45 12.25
C LYS A 206 23.39 -7.55 13.30
N ALA A 207 22.47 -7.40 14.24
CA ALA A 207 22.19 -8.40 15.26
C ALA A 207 21.61 -9.70 14.66
N LEU A 208 20.67 -9.61 13.71
CA LEU A 208 20.14 -10.76 13.01
C LEU A 208 21.20 -11.52 12.22
N ILE A 209 22.08 -10.81 11.51
CA ILE A 209 23.21 -11.41 10.80
C ILE A 209 24.17 -12.11 11.78
N ALA A 210 24.50 -11.47 12.90
CA ALA A 210 25.36 -12.04 13.94
C ALA A 210 24.74 -13.33 14.53
N ASN A 211 23.42 -13.46 14.55
CA ASN A 211 22.69 -14.67 14.95
C ASN A 211 22.56 -15.72 13.84
N GLY A 212 23.16 -15.46 12.67
CA GLY A 212 23.27 -16.40 11.55
C GLY A 212 22.22 -16.24 10.46
N ALA A 213 21.43 -15.17 10.45
CA ALA A 213 20.54 -14.86 9.31
C ALA A 213 21.38 -14.53 8.07
N ASP A 214 21.06 -15.13 6.92
CA ASP A 214 21.71 -14.90 5.63
C ASP A 214 20.75 -14.36 4.56
N VAL A 215 19.48 -14.16 4.93
CA VAL A 215 18.50 -13.37 4.19
C VAL A 215 17.76 -12.46 5.17
N LEU A 216 17.66 -11.17 4.83
CA LEU A 216 16.98 -10.17 5.63
C LEU A 216 15.73 -9.64 4.95
N PHE A 217 14.70 -9.41 5.73
CA PHE A 217 13.48 -8.72 5.31
C PHE A 217 13.35 -7.39 6.08
N SER A 218 13.32 -6.27 5.34
CA SER A 218 12.99 -4.94 5.88
C SER A 218 11.48 -4.73 5.83
N ASN A 219 10.79 -4.99 6.95
CA ASN A 219 9.33 -4.97 7.03
C ASN A 219 8.81 -3.61 7.47
N ALA A 220 8.37 -2.80 6.50
CA ALA A 220 7.79 -1.47 6.68
C ALA A 220 8.72 -0.47 7.40
N GLN A 221 10.02 -0.49 7.06
CA GLN A 221 10.97 0.54 7.47
C GLN A 221 11.12 1.57 6.34
N ASP A 222 10.85 2.84 6.65
CA ASP A 222 10.98 3.97 5.71
C ASP A 222 12.45 4.46 5.63
N THR A 223 13.39 3.52 5.63
CA THR A 223 14.82 3.79 5.57
C THR A 223 15.54 2.63 4.88
N PRO A 224 16.54 2.87 4.03
CA PRO A 224 17.33 1.83 3.39
C PRO A 224 18.34 1.15 4.31
N SER A 225 18.36 1.48 5.61
CA SER A 225 19.40 1.04 6.55
C SER A 225 19.54 -0.49 6.64
N VAL A 226 18.43 -1.24 6.62
CA VAL A 226 18.46 -2.72 6.64
C VAL A 226 19.04 -3.25 5.35
N VAL A 227 18.63 -2.66 4.23
CA VAL A 227 19.04 -3.07 2.87
C VAL A 227 20.54 -2.81 2.69
N ALA A 228 21.03 -1.64 3.08
CA ALA A 228 22.46 -1.31 3.02
C ALA A 228 23.31 -2.22 3.91
N VAL A 229 22.82 -2.61 5.09
CA VAL A 229 23.52 -3.58 5.96
C VAL A 229 23.61 -4.95 5.32
N GLY A 230 22.52 -5.40 4.64
CA GLY A 230 22.53 -6.67 3.90
C GLY A 230 23.62 -6.69 2.83
N GLU A 231 23.71 -5.64 2.02
CA GLU A 231 24.74 -5.47 1.00
C GLU A 231 26.14 -5.49 1.60
N GLU A 232 26.40 -4.66 2.64
CA GLU A 232 27.70 -4.57 3.33
C GLU A 232 28.16 -5.93 3.87
N ALA A 233 27.23 -6.71 4.41
CA ALA A 233 27.50 -8.03 4.98
C ALA A 233 27.52 -9.17 3.95
N GLY A 234 27.13 -8.92 2.70
CA GLY A 234 27.04 -9.93 1.65
C GLY A 234 25.91 -10.93 1.84
N VAL A 235 24.84 -10.57 2.59
CA VAL A 235 23.63 -11.38 2.77
C VAL A 235 22.48 -10.81 1.93
N TYR A 236 21.60 -11.68 1.45
CA TYR A 236 20.46 -11.23 0.65
C TYR A 236 19.50 -10.41 1.47
N VAL A 237 18.87 -9.42 0.83
CA VAL A 237 17.93 -8.53 1.49
C VAL A 237 16.81 -8.10 0.54
N PHE A 238 15.62 -7.92 1.06
CA PHE A 238 14.48 -7.37 0.34
C PHE A 238 13.63 -6.47 1.25
N ASN A 239 12.72 -5.71 0.64
CA ASN A 239 11.86 -4.78 1.36
C ASN A 239 10.45 -4.67 0.76
N LEU A 240 9.63 -3.82 1.39
CA LEU A 240 8.27 -3.49 0.97
C LEU A 240 8.17 -2.09 0.37
N ASN A 241 7.02 -1.84 -0.29
CA ASN A 241 6.45 -0.58 -0.74
C ASN A 241 7.10 0.01 -2.00
N SER A 242 8.38 0.31 -1.99
CA SER A 242 9.13 0.84 -3.12
C SER A 242 10.49 0.17 -3.23
N SER A 243 11.11 0.21 -4.42
CA SER A 243 12.45 -0.38 -4.60
C SER A 243 13.51 0.31 -3.74
N MET A 244 14.40 -0.50 -3.19
CA MET A 244 15.63 -0.06 -2.52
C MET A 244 16.88 -0.71 -3.18
N SER A 245 16.78 -1.16 -4.42
CA SER A 245 17.85 -1.90 -5.12
C SER A 245 19.15 -1.10 -5.25
N GLU A 246 19.08 0.23 -5.32
CA GLU A 246 20.26 1.09 -5.36
C GLU A 246 21.16 0.95 -4.10
N TYR A 247 20.55 0.56 -2.97
CA TYR A 247 21.25 0.37 -1.68
C TYR A 247 21.79 -1.06 -1.49
N ALA A 248 21.44 -1.99 -2.38
CA ALA A 248 21.97 -3.35 -2.38
C ALA A 248 22.18 -3.88 -3.79
N PRO A 249 23.09 -3.29 -4.58
CA PRO A 249 23.24 -3.60 -6.01
C PRO A 249 23.65 -5.04 -6.30
N THR A 250 24.18 -5.79 -5.33
CA THR A 250 24.62 -7.19 -5.52
C THR A 250 23.87 -8.20 -4.66
N LYS A 251 23.16 -7.77 -3.62
CA LYS A 251 22.47 -8.64 -2.66
C LYS A 251 20.96 -8.37 -2.57
N TYR A 252 20.42 -7.56 -3.46
CA TYR A 252 18.99 -7.36 -3.51
C TYR A 252 18.27 -8.60 -4.02
N LEU A 253 17.40 -9.15 -3.19
CA LEU A 253 16.58 -10.31 -3.54
C LEU A 253 15.41 -9.92 -4.43
N GLY A 254 14.83 -8.76 -4.17
CA GLY A 254 13.68 -8.21 -4.85
C GLY A 254 12.87 -7.26 -3.96
N VAL A 255 11.71 -6.85 -4.44
CA VAL A 255 10.78 -5.97 -3.72
C VAL A 255 9.34 -6.47 -3.82
N VAL A 256 8.59 -6.28 -2.74
CA VAL A 256 7.12 -6.32 -2.77
C VAL A 256 6.62 -4.88 -2.80
N LYS A 257 6.33 -4.38 -4.00
CA LYS A 257 5.83 -3.01 -4.23
C LYS A 257 4.33 -2.92 -4.03
N THR A 258 3.85 -1.70 -3.81
CA THR A 258 2.44 -1.36 -3.88
C THR A 258 2.19 -0.33 -4.96
N ASP A 259 1.30 -0.64 -5.89
CA ASP A 259 0.78 0.33 -6.86
C ASP A 259 -0.59 0.85 -6.40
N TRP A 260 -0.58 2.01 -5.75
CA TRP A 260 -1.79 2.68 -5.28
C TRP A 260 -2.47 3.56 -6.33
N GLY A 261 -1.84 3.78 -7.49
CA GLY A 261 -2.29 4.71 -8.52
C GLY A 261 -3.73 4.47 -8.99
N PRO A 262 -4.12 3.25 -9.38
CA PRO A 262 -5.49 2.95 -9.79
C PRO A 262 -6.52 3.21 -8.69
N PHE A 263 -6.22 2.83 -7.44
CA PHE A 263 -7.12 3.04 -6.30
C PHE A 263 -7.28 4.53 -5.96
N PHE A 264 -6.18 5.31 -5.92
CA PHE A 264 -6.27 6.75 -5.63
C PHE A 264 -7.00 7.50 -6.74
N SER A 265 -6.73 7.17 -8.00
CA SER A 265 -7.44 7.75 -9.15
C SER A 265 -8.95 7.48 -9.07
N ALA A 266 -9.35 6.24 -8.79
CA ALA A 266 -10.75 5.88 -8.63
C ALA A 266 -11.41 6.58 -7.43
N SER A 267 -10.69 6.77 -6.33
CA SER A 267 -11.17 7.46 -5.14
C SER A 267 -11.40 8.95 -5.37
N VAL A 268 -10.47 9.60 -6.09
CA VAL A 268 -10.59 11.02 -6.49
C VAL A 268 -11.73 11.18 -7.50
N ASP A 269 -11.85 10.28 -8.48
CA ASP A 269 -12.97 10.26 -9.43
C ASP A 269 -14.32 10.19 -8.70
N ALA A 270 -14.43 9.29 -7.72
CA ALA A 270 -15.64 9.14 -6.94
C ALA A 270 -16.00 10.41 -6.15
N HIS A 271 -14.99 11.08 -5.57
CA HIS A 271 -15.18 12.35 -4.88
C HIS A 271 -15.69 13.44 -5.83
N LEU A 272 -15.01 13.64 -6.96
CA LEU A 272 -15.38 14.69 -7.95
C LEU A 272 -16.77 14.46 -8.57
N ASN A 273 -17.19 13.20 -8.68
CA ASN A 273 -18.53 12.82 -9.18
C ASN A 273 -19.61 12.84 -8.07
N GLY A 274 -19.27 13.13 -6.82
CA GLY A 274 -20.19 13.17 -5.69
C GLY A 274 -20.77 11.80 -5.30
N ASN A 275 -20.06 10.71 -5.61
CA ASN A 275 -20.44 9.33 -5.32
C ASN A 275 -19.40 8.56 -4.50
N PHE A 276 -18.54 9.29 -3.78
CA PHE A 276 -17.60 8.66 -2.86
C PHE A 276 -18.36 8.05 -1.67
N GLU A 277 -18.16 6.78 -1.45
CA GLU A 277 -18.69 6.02 -0.32
C GLU A 277 -17.56 5.31 0.41
N GLY A 278 -17.58 5.36 1.74
CA GLY A 278 -16.59 4.66 2.54
C GLY A 278 -16.80 3.15 2.49
N ARG A 279 -15.73 2.42 2.18
CA ARG A 279 -15.68 0.96 2.16
C ARG A 279 -14.29 0.48 2.49
N ASN A 280 -14.18 -0.74 2.99
CA ASN A 280 -12.89 -1.32 3.30
C ASN A 280 -12.28 -1.90 2.02
N GLU A 281 -11.16 -1.33 1.56
CA GLU A 281 -10.44 -1.76 0.37
C GLU A 281 -9.21 -2.57 0.80
N TRP A 282 -9.27 -3.89 0.56
CA TRP A 282 -8.16 -4.78 0.86
C TRP A 282 -7.69 -5.47 -0.41
N LEU A 283 -6.61 -4.93 -1.01
CA LEU A 283 -6.22 -5.14 -2.38
C LEU A 283 -4.94 -6.00 -2.45
N GLY A 284 -4.94 -6.99 -3.33
CA GLY A 284 -3.88 -7.98 -3.44
C GLY A 284 -3.20 -8.02 -4.82
N VAL A 285 -2.60 -9.17 -5.10
CA VAL A 285 -2.01 -9.49 -6.40
C VAL A 285 -3.08 -9.50 -7.50
N ASP A 286 -4.28 -9.97 -7.19
CA ASP A 286 -5.43 -10.01 -8.10
C ASP A 286 -5.88 -8.62 -8.57
N ALA A 287 -5.72 -7.61 -7.71
CA ALA A 287 -6.04 -6.21 -8.00
C ALA A 287 -4.85 -5.44 -8.64
N GLY A 288 -3.69 -6.08 -8.81
CA GLY A 288 -2.47 -5.42 -9.29
C GLY A 288 -1.87 -4.41 -8.31
N VAL A 289 -2.31 -4.40 -7.05
CA VAL A 289 -1.79 -3.50 -6.02
C VAL A 289 -0.54 -4.07 -5.38
N VAL A 290 -0.50 -5.37 -5.11
CA VAL A 290 0.70 -6.07 -4.63
C VAL A 290 1.46 -6.62 -5.83
N VAL A 291 2.67 -6.12 -6.06
CA VAL A 291 3.51 -6.47 -7.19
C VAL A 291 4.88 -6.90 -6.69
N THR A 292 5.39 -8.02 -7.22
CA THR A 292 6.73 -8.53 -6.91
C THR A 292 7.65 -8.28 -8.09
N GLU A 293 8.73 -7.54 -7.87
CA GLU A 293 9.63 -7.09 -8.95
C GLU A 293 11.10 -7.18 -8.54
N GLU A 294 11.97 -6.90 -9.52
CA GLU A 294 13.43 -6.78 -9.35
C GLU A 294 14.07 -8.03 -8.72
N TRP A 295 13.58 -9.19 -9.15
CA TRP A 295 14.08 -10.48 -8.67
C TRP A 295 15.58 -10.66 -8.93
N SER A 296 16.30 -11.12 -7.91
CA SER A 296 17.71 -11.47 -8.04
C SER A 296 17.94 -12.51 -9.12
N SER A 297 18.99 -12.32 -9.93
CA SER A 297 19.43 -13.32 -10.90
C SER A 297 20.04 -14.57 -10.27
N ASP A 298 20.31 -14.54 -8.96
CA ASP A 298 20.86 -15.68 -8.21
C ASP A 298 19.78 -16.72 -7.87
N ILE A 299 18.48 -16.36 -8.00
CA ILE A 299 17.37 -17.30 -7.84
C ILE A 299 17.40 -18.33 -8.97
N SER A 300 17.28 -19.60 -8.64
CA SER A 300 17.27 -20.66 -9.63
C SER A 300 16.11 -20.52 -10.64
N SER A 301 16.35 -20.85 -11.91
CA SER A 301 15.31 -20.80 -12.94
C SER A 301 14.08 -21.67 -12.59
N GLU A 302 14.31 -22.81 -11.91
CA GLU A 302 13.23 -23.67 -11.44
C GLU A 302 12.37 -22.97 -10.41
N MET A 303 12.98 -22.24 -9.47
CA MET A 303 12.26 -21.46 -8.46
C MET A 303 11.51 -20.28 -9.09
N VAL A 304 12.09 -19.59 -10.05
CA VAL A 304 11.39 -18.50 -10.79
C VAL A 304 10.10 -19.01 -11.44
N GLU A 305 10.14 -20.16 -12.13
CA GLU A 305 8.94 -20.74 -12.75
C GLU A 305 7.91 -21.21 -11.70
N ARG A 306 8.38 -21.75 -10.57
CA ARG A 306 7.52 -22.13 -9.45
C ARG A 306 6.83 -20.89 -8.82
N ILE A 307 7.56 -19.78 -8.64
CA ILE A 307 7.02 -18.52 -8.12
C ILE A 307 5.93 -18.00 -9.06
N LYS A 308 6.17 -17.94 -10.37
CA LYS A 308 5.17 -17.50 -11.35
C LYS A 308 3.90 -18.35 -11.32
N THR A 309 4.05 -19.66 -11.16
CA THR A 309 2.91 -20.59 -11.05
C THR A 309 2.09 -20.26 -9.80
N VAL A 310 2.75 -20.11 -8.65
CA VAL A 310 2.09 -19.82 -7.38
C VAL A 310 1.46 -18.43 -7.39
N GLU A 311 2.10 -17.44 -7.99
CA GLU A 311 1.54 -16.09 -8.17
C GLU A 311 0.23 -16.12 -8.98
N ALA A 312 0.21 -16.87 -10.10
CA ALA A 312 -1.01 -17.06 -10.89
C ALA A 312 -2.11 -17.81 -10.11
N GLU A 313 -1.76 -18.79 -9.28
CA GLU A 313 -2.72 -19.48 -8.41
C GLU A 313 -3.29 -18.53 -7.35
N ILE A 314 -2.47 -17.65 -6.74
CA ILE A 314 -2.93 -16.63 -5.77
C ILE A 314 -3.82 -15.62 -6.47
N SER A 315 -3.39 -15.06 -7.60
CA SER A 315 -4.14 -14.07 -8.38
C SER A 315 -5.52 -14.58 -8.83
N SER A 316 -5.61 -15.87 -9.20
CA SER A 316 -6.89 -16.49 -9.59
C SER A 316 -7.76 -16.95 -8.43
N GLY A 317 -7.27 -16.89 -7.18
CA GLY A 317 -7.93 -17.42 -5.99
C GLY A 317 -7.89 -18.94 -5.86
N ALA A 318 -7.18 -19.65 -6.76
CA ALA A 318 -7.00 -21.10 -6.69
C ALA A 318 -6.15 -21.54 -5.46
N ARG A 319 -5.29 -20.63 -4.99
CA ARG A 319 -4.51 -20.75 -3.76
C ARG A 319 -4.75 -19.55 -2.87
N HIS A 320 -4.82 -19.77 -1.57
CA HIS A 320 -4.76 -18.70 -0.60
C HIS A 320 -3.58 -18.97 0.35
N VAL A 321 -2.84 -17.91 0.72
CA VAL A 321 -1.65 -18.05 1.57
C VAL A 321 -1.97 -18.70 2.92
N TYR A 322 -3.17 -18.42 3.43
CA TYR A 322 -3.66 -18.97 4.70
C TYR A 322 -4.62 -20.16 4.54
N ASP A 323 -4.43 -20.99 3.51
CA ASP A 323 -5.08 -22.29 3.44
C ASP A 323 -4.43 -23.27 4.44
N GLY A 324 -5.26 -23.96 5.22
CA GLY A 324 -4.81 -24.89 6.27
C GLY A 324 -4.26 -26.22 5.72
N PRO A 325 -3.49 -26.97 6.52
CA PRO A 325 -3.32 -26.76 7.96
C PRO A 325 -2.24 -25.74 8.30
N ILE A 326 -2.53 -24.83 9.23
CA ILE A 326 -1.56 -23.86 9.75
C ILE A 326 -1.45 -24.00 11.27
N HIS A 327 -0.24 -24.08 11.78
CA HIS A 327 0.04 -24.08 13.21
C HIS A 327 0.74 -22.77 13.61
N ASN A 328 0.48 -22.31 14.82
CA ASN A 328 1.21 -21.17 15.37
C ASN A 328 2.60 -21.59 15.87
N GLN A 329 3.40 -20.63 16.30
CA GLN A 329 4.76 -20.86 16.81
C GLN A 329 4.84 -21.79 18.03
N ASN A 330 3.73 -22.02 18.74
CA ASN A 330 3.64 -22.94 19.89
C ASN A 330 3.15 -24.35 19.49
N GLY A 331 2.87 -24.58 18.19
CA GLY A 331 2.38 -25.86 17.67
C GLY A 331 0.86 -26.04 17.76
N GLU A 332 0.09 -25.01 18.16
CA GLU A 332 -1.36 -25.08 18.16
C GLU A 332 -1.89 -24.89 16.73
N GLN A 333 -2.85 -25.73 16.34
CA GLN A 333 -3.48 -25.65 15.03
C GLN A 333 -4.45 -24.46 14.97
N MET A 334 -4.13 -23.45 14.17
CA MET A 334 -4.91 -22.24 13.99
C MET A 334 -5.87 -22.30 12.82
N VAL A 335 -5.51 -23.06 11.78
CA VAL A 335 -6.35 -23.31 10.60
C VAL A 335 -6.34 -24.82 10.33
N ALA A 336 -7.52 -25.45 10.25
CA ALA A 336 -7.62 -26.88 10.04
C ALA A 336 -7.38 -27.26 8.57
N VAL A 337 -7.15 -28.56 8.33
CA VAL A 337 -7.01 -29.08 6.96
C VAL A 337 -8.30 -28.83 6.16
N GLY A 338 -8.17 -28.21 4.99
CA GLY A 338 -9.29 -27.87 4.12
C GLY A 338 -10.05 -26.61 4.52
N GLU A 339 -9.62 -25.95 5.59
CA GLU A 339 -10.12 -24.63 5.98
C GLU A 339 -9.19 -23.52 5.50
N ARG A 340 -9.69 -22.28 5.53
CA ARG A 340 -8.97 -21.05 5.19
C ARG A 340 -9.20 -20.04 6.29
N LEU A 341 -8.14 -19.33 6.71
CA LEU A 341 -8.32 -18.17 7.57
C LEU A 341 -8.97 -17.06 6.74
N ASP A 342 -10.12 -16.59 7.17
CA ASP A 342 -10.86 -15.53 6.48
C ASP A 342 -10.21 -14.15 6.68
N ASP A 343 -10.70 -13.17 5.93
CA ASP A 343 -10.21 -11.79 5.96
C ASP A 343 -10.27 -11.20 7.37
N GLY A 344 -11.32 -11.47 8.14
CA GLY A 344 -11.47 -11.00 9.51
C GLY A 344 -10.41 -11.60 10.43
N GLY A 345 -10.11 -12.88 10.27
CA GLY A 345 -9.05 -13.57 11.00
C GLY A 345 -7.66 -13.04 10.68
N ILE A 346 -7.39 -12.69 9.42
CA ILE A 346 -6.10 -12.12 9.01
C ILE A 346 -5.97 -10.67 9.49
N LEU A 347 -7.01 -9.85 9.35
CA LEU A 347 -7.04 -8.46 9.83
C LEU A 347 -6.96 -8.36 11.37
N GLY A 348 -7.31 -9.42 12.08
CA GLY A 348 -7.20 -9.52 13.54
C GLY A 348 -6.05 -10.37 14.04
N ILE A 349 -5.13 -10.80 13.15
CA ILE A 349 -4.08 -11.76 13.51
C ILE A 349 -3.15 -11.20 14.59
N ASN A 350 -2.94 -11.98 15.65
CA ASN A 350 -2.11 -11.65 16.80
C ASN A 350 -1.21 -12.82 17.22
N TRP A 351 -0.82 -13.65 16.27
CA TRP A 351 0.04 -14.81 16.46
C TRP A 351 0.94 -15.01 15.26
N HIS A 352 2.11 -15.61 15.48
CA HIS A 352 3.01 -16.01 14.43
C HIS A 352 2.82 -17.50 14.06
N VAL A 353 3.03 -17.81 12.78
CA VAL A 353 3.06 -19.19 12.29
C VAL A 353 4.29 -19.94 12.79
N GLN A 354 4.22 -21.27 12.76
CA GLN A 354 5.34 -22.13 13.06
C GLN A 354 6.56 -21.79 12.20
N GLY A 355 7.74 -21.75 12.83
CA GLY A 355 9.01 -21.34 12.20
C GLY A 355 9.42 -19.92 12.50
N VAL A 356 8.50 -19.04 12.93
CA VAL A 356 8.84 -17.73 13.50
C VAL A 356 9.18 -17.91 14.98
N ASN A 357 10.45 -17.71 15.36
CA ASN A 357 10.94 -18.00 16.71
C ASN A 357 10.61 -16.90 17.71
N THR A 358 10.58 -15.65 17.26
CA THR A 358 10.39 -14.50 18.14
C THR A 358 8.92 -14.37 18.57
N PRO A 359 8.62 -14.27 19.88
CA PRO A 359 7.27 -14.00 20.33
C PRO A 359 6.85 -12.55 19.99
N LEU A 360 5.55 -12.32 19.88
CA LEU A 360 5.02 -10.96 19.76
C LEU A 360 5.33 -10.14 21.00
N PRO A 361 5.61 -8.83 20.86
CA PRO A 361 5.73 -7.93 22.00
C PRO A 361 4.42 -7.89 22.80
N LYS A 362 4.56 -7.72 24.13
CA LYS A 362 3.41 -7.67 25.06
C LYS A 362 2.78 -6.29 25.10
#